data_31b0c381d4aa74f9a54c48714df922f8
#
_entry.id   31b0c381d4aa74f9a54c48714df922f8
#
_cell.length_a   1.000
_cell.length_b   1.000
_cell.length_c   1.000
_cell.angle_alpha   90.00
_cell.angle_beta   90.00
_cell.angle_gamma   90.00
#
_symmetry.space_group_name_H-M   'P 1'
#
loop_
_entity.id
_entity.type
_entity.pdbx_description
1 polymer ?
#
loop_
_entity_poly.entity_id
_entity_poly.type
_entity_poly.pdbx_seq_one_letter_code
_entity_poly.pdbx_strand_id
1 'polypeptide(L)'
;MKIGIIGLGTVGEGVLKVLTKERESIFEKSRADIEVKYACDLNIDREFSFDFDKSILTNDYKKVLNDPEIKIVVELIGGETIAKKIIIEAFQAKKSVVTANKALIAKFGVELFQIAKENGVSFLFEAAVGGGIPIVTPLMESLVANTITEIRGIMNGTSNYILTKMKEDNLSFDEALKIASEKGYAEADPTFDVDGIDAGHKINILASLAYGGSIKFKDMQLSGIRDISTVDIFSANKLNLTIKLIASSKLLSEKSAQISVEPTLIPSSEILAKVDDVYNAIETTGSYTDKTLFYGKGAGMDPTASAVVADIVKIVTRNHIESDYFFNSTKVFEIVDSNTVKSSYYIRVSDDFDIEKSPFEAENKIENYYIILADNISKNEIDEIIKDAKEKLVLKILK
;
A
#
# COMPACT_ATOMS: atom_id res chain seq x y z
N MET A 1 18.82 -0.01 24.47
CA MET A 1 17.55 -0.75 24.66
C MET A 1 17.65 -2.09 23.95
N LYS A 2 17.23 -3.20 24.60
CA LYS A 2 17.27 -4.54 23.99
C LYS A 2 15.96 -4.82 23.26
N ILE A 3 16.08 -5.39 22.06
CA ILE A 3 14.96 -5.75 21.19
C ILE A 3 15.06 -7.21 20.76
N GLY A 4 13.93 -7.79 20.33
CA GLY A 4 13.88 -9.10 19.69
C GLY A 4 13.20 -9.02 18.35
N ILE A 5 13.79 -9.65 17.32
CA ILE A 5 13.22 -9.77 15.97
C ILE A 5 12.59 -11.15 15.84
N ILE A 6 11.37 -11.23 15.35
CA ILE A 6 10.65 -12.48 15.08
C ILE A 6 10.27 -12.51 13.60
N GLY A 7 10.86 -13.42 12.85
CA GLY A 7 10.84 -13.53 11.41
C GLY A 7 12.12 -12.94 10.79
N LEU A 8 12.98 -13.80 10.25
CA LEU A 8 14.21 -13.42 9.55
C LEU A 8 14.10 -13.63 8.04
N GLY A 9 12.91 -13.52 7.48
CA GLY A 9 12.73 -13.44 6.02
C GLY A 9 13.44 -12.21 5.44
N THR A 10 13.14 -11.85 4.20
CA THR A 10 13.78 -10.73 3.49
C THR A 10 13.86 -9.45 4.33
N VAL A 11 12.73 -9.03 4.93
CA VAL A 11 12.69 -7.77 5.72
C VAL A 11 13.41 -7.92 7.06
N GLY A 12 13.21 -9.04 7.77
CA GLY A 12 13.83 -9.27 9.08
C GLY A 12 15.36 -9.36 9.01
N GLU A 13 15.89 -10.01 7.97
CA GLU A 13 17.32 -10.01 7.70
C GLU A 13 17.84 -8.60 7.40
N GLY A 14 17.08 -7.83 6.60
CA GLY A 14 17.40 -6.42 6.32
C GLY A 14 17.44 -5.57 7.58
N VAL A 15 16.48 -5.73 8.51
CA VAL A 15 16.46 -5.02 9.80
C VAL A 15 17.68 -5.38 10.65
N LEU A 16 17.99 -6.66 10.77
CA LEU A 16 19.18 -7.13 11.49
C LEU A 16 20.47 -6.55 10.86
N LYS A 17 20.57 -6.56 9.52
CA LYS A 17 21.69 -5.97 8.78
C LYS A 17 21.87 -4.48 9.08
N VAL A 18 20.78 -3.70 9.01
CA VAL A 18 20.82 -2.25 9.27
C VAL A 18 21.23 -1.97 10.71
N LEU A 19 20.61 -2.64 11.69
CA LEU A 19 20.94 -2.45 13.10
C LEU A 19 22.36 -2.88 13.46
N THR A 20 22.94 -3.84 12.73
CA THR A 20 24.33 -4.27 12.92
C THR A 20 25.32 -3.30 12.27
N LYS A 21 25.08 -2.93 10.99
CA LYS A 21 26.04 -2.14 10.21
C LYS A 21 25.99 -0.65 10.51
N GLU A 22 24.79 -0.12 10.77
CA GLU A 22 24.57 1.31 10.96
C GLU A 22 24.42 1.71 12.45
N ARG A 23 24.75 0.82 13.39
CA ARG A 23 24.56 1.04 14.84
C ARG A 23 25.13 2.37 15.32
N GLU A 24 26.37 2.67 14.96
CA GLU A 24 27.05 3.92 15.36
C GLU A 24 26.37 5.13 14.77
N SER A 25 26.07 5.11 13.46
CA SER A 25 25.38 6.19 12.75
C SER A 25 23.98 6.45 13.34
N ILE A 26 23.22 5.39 13.68
CA ILE A 26 21.92 5.49 14.34
C ILE A 26 22.08 6.16 15.71
N PHE A 27 23.05 5.72 16.51
CA PHE A 27 23.31 6.31 17.83
C PHE A 27 23.73 7.77 17.75
N GLU A 28 24.62 8.12 16.83
CA GLU A 28 25.06 9.52 16.66
C GLU A 28 23.90 10.46 16.31
N LYS A 29 23.01 10.03 15.43
CA LYS A 29 21.88 10.84 14.95
C LYS A 29 20.72 10.92 15.94
N SER A 30 20.41 9.81 16.63
CA SER A 30 19.18 9.68 17.42
C SER A 30 19.42 9.52 18.93
N ARG A 31 20.66 9.24 19.35
CA ARG A 31 21.00 8.80 20.70
C ARG A 31 20.32 7.51 21.13
N ALA A 32 19.73 6.75 20.18
CA ALA A 32 19.13 5.46 20.41
C ALA A 32 20.19 4.36 20.42
N ASP A 33 20.55 3.84 21.59
CA ASP A 33 21.39 2.64 21.69
C ASP A 33 20.51 1.40 21.66
N ILE A 34 20.55 0.68 20.52
CA ILE A 34 19.71 -0.46 20.21
C ILE A 34 20.59 -1.70 20.10
N GLU A 35 20.22 -2.75 20.85
CA GLU A 35 20.85 -4.06 20.84
C GLU A 35 19.83 -5.13 20.45
N VAL A 36 20.12 -5.91 19.41
CA VAL A 36 19.34 -7.10 19.06
C VAL A 36 19.78 -8.24 19.97
N LYS A 37 18.96 -8.58 20.96
CA LYS A 37 19.26 -9.67 21.91
C LYS A 37 18.91 -11.04 21.35
N TYR A 38 17.79 -11.14 20.62
CA TYR A 38 17.38 -12.36 19.91
C TYR A 38 16.88 -12.04 18.52
N ALA A 39 17.24 -12.91 17.58
CA ALA A 39 16.73 -12.96 16.22
C ALA A 39 16.10 -14.36 16.00
N CYS A 40 14.76 -14.40 15.94
CA CYS A 40 14.00 -15.63 15.94
C CYS A 40 13.47 -15.97 14.54
N ASP A 41 13.74 -17.19 14.08
CA ASP A 41 13.15 -17.77 12.87
C ASP A 41 13.05 -19.29 13.02
N LEU A 42 12.16 -19.93 12.27
CA LEU A 42 12.05 -21.38 12.24
C LEU A 42 13.28 -22.03 11.57
N ASN A 43 13.87 -21.37 10.58
CA ASN A 43 15.04 -21.83 9.85
C ASN A 43 16.27 -20.98 10.15
N ILE A 44 16.91 -21.25 11.29
CA ILE A 44 18.10 -20.53 11.76
C ILE A 44 19.41 -21.05 11.16
N ASP A 45 19.41 -22.23 10.53
CA ASP A 45 20.59 -22.86 9.95
C ASP A 45 20.84 -22.44 8.50
N ARG A 46 20.02 -21.56 7.94
CA ARG A 46 20.19 -21.04 6.59
C ARG A 46 21.38 -20.10 6.45
N GLU A 47 21.82 -19.87 5.24
CA GLU A 47 22.77 -18.83 4.93
C GLU A 47 22.13 -17.44 5.02
N PHE A 48 22.87 -16.48 5.53
CA PHE A 48 22.51 -15.08 5.62
C PHE A 48 23.40 -14.25 4.69
N SER A 49 22.87 -13.14 4.18
CA SER A 49 23.59 -12.30 3.21
C SER A 49 24.72 -11.45 3.82
N PHE A 50 24.91 -11.50 5.14
CA PHE A 50 25.95 -10.77 5.85
C PHE A 50 26.36 -11.49 7.14
N ASP A 51 27.56 -11.18 7.65
CA ASP A 51 28.09 -11.75 8.89
C ASP A 51 27.59 -10.99 10.12
N PHE A 52 27.19 -11.74 11.14
CA PHE A 52 26.79 -11.24 12.46
C PHE A 52 26.98 -12.32 13.52
N ASP A 53 26.88 -11.95 14.80
CA ASP A 53 26.97 -12.89 15.90
C ASP A 53 25.76 -13.84 15.90
N LYS A 54 25.97 -15.10 15.48
CA LYS A 54 24.91 -16.12 15.38
C LYS A 54 24.43 -16.62 16.76
N SER A 55 25.07 -16.26 17.86
CA SER A 55 24.62 -16.62 19.22
C SER A 55 23.25 -16.01 19.58
N ILE A 56 22.82 -14.96 18.89
CA ILE A 56 21.51 -14.34 19.07
C ILE A 56 20.36 -15.11 18.41
N LEU A 57 20.67 -16.12 17.56
CA LEU A 57 19.66 -16.88 16.83
C LEU A 57 18.89 -17.82 17.78
N THR A 58 17.61 -17.92 17.55
CA THR A 58 16.72 -18.86 18.24
C THR A 58 15.54 -19.25 17.34
N ASN A 59 15.03 -20.47 17.50
CA ASN A 59 13.80 -20.91 16.83
C ASN A 59 12.57 -20.87 17.79
N ASP A 60 12.74 -20.35 18.99
CA ASP A 60 11.68 -20.23 19.98
C ASP A 60 11.34 -18.75 20.26
N TYR A 61 10.25 -18.26 19.66
CA TYR A 61 9.77 -16.91 19.88
C TYR A 61 9.39 -16.62 21.34
N LYS A 62 9.09 -17.65 22.13
CA LYS A 62 8.81 -17.49 23.56
C LYS A 62 10.02 -16.99 24.36
N LYS A 63 11.24 -17.30 23.92
CA LYS A 63 12.45 -16.69 24.51
C LYS A 63 12.43 -15.17 24.37
N VAL A 64 12.00 -14.67 23.21
CA VAL A 64 11.86 -13.23 22.97
C VAL A 64 10.79 -12.62 23.87
N LEU A 65 9.63 -13.27 23.98
CA LEU A 65 8.49 -12.73 24.74
C LEU A 65 8.69 -12.80 26.25
N ASN A 66 9.35 -13.84 26.75
CA ASN A 66 9.51 -14.07 28.19
C ASN A 66 10.73 -13.35 28.78
N ASP A 67 11.65 -12.85 27.96
CA ASP A 67 12.84 -12.14 28.45
C ASP A 67 12.48 -10.71 28.93
N PRO A 68 12.65 -10.39 30.22
CA PRO A 68 12.25 -9.08 30.78
C PRO A 68 13.14 -7.91 30.29
N GLU A 69 14.33 -8.20 29.75
CA GLU A 69 15.21 -7.16 29.21
C GLU A 69 14.75 -6.67 27.83
N ILE A 70 14.00 -7.49 27.08
CA ILE A 70 13.45 -7.08 25.78
C ILE A 70 12.26 -6.16 26.01
N LYS A 71 12.30 -4.98 25.38
CA LYS A 71 11.25 -3.95 25.47
C LYS A 71 10.47 -3.78 24.17
N ILE A 72 11.08 -4.15 23.05
CA ILE A 72 10.46 -4.03 21.72
C ILE A 72 10.55 -5.37 21.01
N VAL A 73 9.43 -5.82 20.46
CA VAL A 73 9.33 -6.97 19.56
C VAL A 73 9.12 -6.45 18.15
N VAL A 74 9.94 -6.90 17.23
CA VAL A 74 9.83 -6.60 15.79
C VAL A 74 9.24 -7.83 15.12
N GLU A 75 7.95 -7.78 14.74
CA GLU A 75 7.21 -8.87 14.11
C GLU A 75 7.29 -8.75 12.58
N LEU A 76 7.92 -9.74 11.93
CA LEU A 76 8.16 -9.76 10.48
C LEU A 76 7.95 -11.17 9.88
N ILE A 77 7.11 -12.00 10.51
CA ILE A 77 6.85 -13.36 10.02
C ILE A 77 5.82 -13.43 8.88
N GLY A 78 4.99 -12.40 8.75
CA GLY A 78 3.90 -12.38 7.79
C GLY A 78 2.72 -13.29 8.18
N GLY A 79 1.70 -13.34 7.33
CA GLY A 79 0.45 -14.04 7.60
C GLY A 79 -0.38 -13.35 8.68
N GLU A 80 -1.55 -13.89 9.00
CA GLU A 80 -2.48 -13.22 9.91
C GLU A 80 -2.54 -13.90 11.30
N THR A 81 -2.66 -15.23 11.33
CA THR A 81 -3.03 -15.97 12.55
C THR A 81 -1.91 -15.98 13.60
N ILE A 82 -0.71 -16.41 13.21
CA ILE A 82 0.43 -16.53 14.13
C ILE A 82 0.98 -15.14 14.48
N ALA A 83 1.07 -14.23 13.49
CA ALA A 83 1.51 -12.86 13.71
C ALA A 83 0.61 -12.15 14.73
N LYS A 84 -0.72 -12.21 14.56
CA LYS A 84 -1.69 -11.64 15.51
C LYS A 84 -1.49 -12.19 16.94
N LYS A 85 -1.34 -13.52 17.05
CA LYS A 85 -1.11 -14.15 18.35
C LYS A 85 0.15 -13.62 19.04
N ILE A 86 1.27 -13.58 18.31
CA ILE A 86 2.56 -13.12 18.86
C ILE A 86 2.48 -11.66 19.28
N ILE A 87 1.84 -10.80 18.48
CA ILE A 87 1.66 -9.38 18.79
C ILE A 87 0.85 -9.21 20.09
N ILE A 88 -0.27 -9.92 20.23
CA ILE A 88 -1.10 -9.86 21.44
C ILE A 88 -0.32 -10.33 22.66
N GLU A 89 0.41 -11.45 22.55
CA GLU A 89 1.25 -11.96 23.64
C GLU A 89 2.38 -10.97 24.01
N ALA A 90 2.96 -10.26 23.02
CA ALA A 90 3.96 -9.23 23.26
C ALA A 90 3.36 -8.05 24.06
N PHE A 91 2.16 -7.58 23.68
CA PHE A 91 1.46 -6.52 24.42
C PHE A 91 1.16 -6.94 25.85
N GLN A 92 0.66 -8.17 26.08
CA GLN A 92 0.42 -8.73 27.40
C GLN A 92 1.70 -8.84 28.24
N ALA A 93 2.85 -9.10 27.59
CA ALA A 93 4.16 -9.09 28.22
C ALA A 93 4.75 -7.66 28.37
N LYS A 94 3.94 -6.61 28.17
CA LYS A 94 4.33 -5.19 28.28
C LYS A 94 5.49 -4.81 27.35
N LYS A 95 5.50 -5.36 26.12
CA LYS A 95 6.49 -5.06 25.10
C LYS A 95 5.83 -4.28 23.98
N SER A 96 6.46 -3.19 23.54
CA SER A 96 6.07 -2.47 22.34
C SER A 96 6.31 -3.34 21.10
N VAL A 97 5.54 -3.11 20.03
CA VAL A 97 5.66 -3.90 18.80
C VAL A 97 5.85 -2.97 17.61
N VAL A 98 6.73 -3.40 16.71
CA VAL A 98 6.89 -2.84 15.35
C VAL A 98 6.60 -3.95 14.35
N THR A 99 5.77 -3.68 13.33
CA THR A 99 5.42 -4.66 12.30
C THR A 99 5.40 -4.04 10.91
N ALA A 100 5.61 -4.86 9.87
CA ALA A 100 5.42 -4.51 8.47
C ALA A 100 4.18 -5.19 7.85
N ASN A 101 3.35 -5.85 8.66
CA ASN A 101 2.26 -6.71 8.20
C ASN A 101 0.99 -5.92 7.86
N LYS A 102 0.94 -5.41 6.63
CA LYS A 102 -0.20 -4.60 6.14
C LYS A 102 -1.56 -5.30 6.20
N ALA A 103 -1.61 -6.60 5.86
CA ALA A 103 -2.86 -7.36 5.87
C ALA A 103 -3.43 -7.47 7.29
N LEU A 104 -2.55 -7.69 8.26
CA LEU A 104 -2.92 -7.74 9.66
C LEU A 104 -3.42 -6.40 10.19
N ILE A 105 -2.75 -5.28 9.83
CA ILE A 105 -3.18 -3.93 10.22
C ILE A 105 -4.53 -3.57 9.57
N ALA A 106 -4.71 -3.83 8.27
CA ALA A 106 -5.95 -3.53 7.56
C ALA A 106 -7.15 -4.29 8.16
N LYS A 107 -6.93 -5.53 8.63
CA LYS A 107 -7.99 -6.41 9.12
C LYS A 107 -8.24 -6.30 10.63
N PHE A 108 -7.19 -6.17 11.43
CA PHE A 108 -7.23 -6.25 12.88
C PHE A 108 -6.67 -5.00 13.58
N GLY A 109 -6.32 -3.95 12.82
CA GLY A 109 -5.65 -2.77 13.37
C GLY A 109 -6.38 -2.18 14.57
N VAL A 110 -7.70 -1.94 14.45
CA VAL A 110 -8.52 -1.39 15.54
C VAL A 110 -8.41 -2.21 16.83
N GLU A 111 -8.54 -3.54 16.73
CA GLU A 111 -8.42 -4.45 17.87
C GLU A 111 -7.02 -4.41 18.48
N LEU A 112 -5.98 -4.47 17.65
CA LEU A 112 -4.59 -4.49 18.11
C LEU A 112 -4.18 -3.18 18.77
N PHE A 113 -4.62 -2.04 18.23
CA PHE A 113 -4.39 -0.73 18.86
C PHE A 113 -5.07 -0.61 20.20
N GLN A 114 -6.32 -1.11 20.33
CA GLN A 114 -7.02 -1.11 21.60
C GLN A 114 -6.27 -1.95 22.64
N ILE A 115 -5.79 -3.16 22.26
CA ILE A 115 -5.03 -4.01 23.17
C ILE A 115 -3.68 -3.38 23.55
N ALA A 116 -2.97 -2.75 22.60
CA ALA A 116 -1.72 -2.04 22.88
C ALA A 116 -1.93 -0.92 23.88
N LYS A 117 -2.99 -0.10 23.70
CA LYS A 117 -3.40 0.96 24.63
C LYS A 117 -3.68 0.42 26.04
N GLU A 118 -4.50 -0.61 26.16
CA GLU A 118 -4.84 -1.25 27.46
C GLU A 118 -3.59 -1.79 28.19
N ASN A 119 -2.55 -2.14 27.42
CA ASN A 119 -1.30 -2.62 27.98
C ASN A 119 -0.25 -1.51 28.19
N GLY A 120 -0.51 -0.28 27.77
CA GLY A 120 0.40 0.85 27.89
C GLY A 120 1.68 0.69 27.08
N VAL A 121 1.58 0.11 25.86
CA VAL A 121 2.70 -0.14 24.96
C VAL A 121 2.48 0.48 23.60
N SER A 122 3.56 0.77 22.89
CA SER A 122 3.51 1.34 21.54
C SER A 122 3.32 0.25 20.49
N PHE A 123 2.56 0.57 19.44
CA PHE A 123 2.38 -0.28 18.26
C PHE A 123 2.60 0.56 17.01
N LEU A 124 3.70 0.31 16.28
CA LEU A 124 4.09 1.08 15.08
C LEU A 124 4.21 0.18 13.85
N PHE A 125 3.99 0.78 12.67
CA PHE A 125 3.85 0.03 11.43
C PHE A 125 4.15 0.86 10.17
N GLU A 126 5.11 1.80 10.24
CA GLU A 126 5.53 2.61 9.07
C GLU A 126 5.79 1.73 7.84
N ALA A 127 6.47 0.60 8.05
CA ALA A 127 6.84 -0.33 7.00
C ALA A 127 5.66 -1.10 6.37
N ALA A 128 4.46 -1.03 6.94
CA ALA A 128 3.27 -1.68 6.38
C ALA A 128 2.76 -0.98 5.11
N VAL A 129 3.07 0.30 4.93
CA VAL A 129 2.64 1.08 3.77
C VAL A 129 3.81 1.83 3.16
N GLY A 130 4.00 1.68 1.85
CA GLY A 130 4.98 2.46 1.10
C GLY A 130 6.44 1.99 1.27
N GLY A 131 6.72 0.90 1.97
CA GLY A 131 8.07 0.35 2.13
C GLY A 131 9.04 1.39 2.67
N GLY A 132 9.93 1.94 1.80
CA GLY A 132 10.87 2.99 2.16
C GLY A 132 10.32 4.41 2.09
N ILE A 133 9.07 4.60 1.68
CA ILE A 133 8.41 5.91 1.61
C ILE A 133 7.82 6.24 2.98
N PRO A 134 8.31 7.28 3.68
CA PRO A 134 7.70 7.68 4.94
C PRO A 134 6.34 8.32 4.66
N ILE A 135 5.25 7.71 5.10
CA ILE A 135 3.88 8.21 4.90
C ILE A 135 3.00 8.10 6.14
N VAL A 136 3.13 7.04 6.92
CA VAL A 136 2.34 6.85 8.15
C VAL A 136 2.72 7.94 9.16
N THR A 137 4.00 8.08 9.47
CA THR A 137 4.51 9.13 10.38
C THR A 137 4.17 10.55 9.90
N PRO A 138 4.40 10.93 8.64
CA PRO A 138 3.97 12.24 8.14
C PRO A 138 2.48 12.53 8.30
N LEU A 139 1.60 11.58 8.00
CA LEU A 139 0.15 11.76 8.19
C LEU A 139 -0.19 12.05 9.64
N MET A 140 0.51 11.42 10.58
CA MET A 140 0.22 11.50 12.01
C MET A 140 0.89 12.65 12.72
N GLU A 141 2.03 13.11 12.23
CA GLU A 141 2.85 14.11 12.91
C GLU A 141 3.03 15.39 12.08
N SER A 142 3.56 15.26 10.85
CA SER A 142 3.90 16.44 10.05
C SER A 142 2.67 17.12 9.47
N LEU A 143 1.64 16.36 9.12
CA LEU A 143 0.40 16.86 8.52
C LEU A 143 -0.76 17.00 9.54
N VAL A 144 -0.48 16.82 10.83
CA VAL A 144 -1.50 16.82 11.92
C VAL A 144 -2.35 18.07 11.96
N ALA A 145 -1.84 19.22 11.50
CA ALA A 145 -2.59 20.47 11.43
C ALA A 145 -3.60 20.53 10.27
N ASN A 146 -3.63 19.51 9.41
CA ASN A 146 -4.49 19.47 8.24
C ASN A 146 -5.65 18.50 8.41
N THR A 147 -6.79 18.86 7.87
CA THR A 147 -7.81 17.88 7.47
C THR A 147 -7.36 17.30 6.12
N ILE A 148 -7.00 16.03 6.09
CA ILE A 148 -6.70 15.34 4.85
C ILE A 148 -8.01 15.02 4.15
N THR A 149 -8.22 15.59 2.97
CA THR A 149 -9.46 15.44 2.19
C THR A 149 -9.35 14.38 1.12
N GLU A 150 -8.13 14.12 0.62
CA GLU A 150 -7.88 13.12 -0.42
C GLU A 150 -6.50 12.49 -0.25
N ILE A 151 -6.42 11.20 -0.52
CA ILE A 151 -5.16 10.47 -0.71
C ILE A 151 -5.30 9.70 -2.02
N ARG A 152 -4.32 9.82 -2.90
CA ARG A 152 -4.25 9.03 -4.12
C ARG A 152 -2.81 8.63 -4.42
N GLY A 153 -2.62 7.48 -5.05
CA GLY A 153 -1.25 7.08 -5.37
C GLY A 153 -1.11 5.77 -6.10
N ILE A 154 0.11 5.58 -6.58
CA ILE A 154 0.61 4.32 -7.15
C ILE A 154 1.25 3.59 -5.97
N MET A 155 0.55 2.57 -5.45
CA MET A 155 0.92 1.89 -4.20
C MET A 155 1.39 0.45 -4.40
N ASN A 156 1.46 -0.02 -5.65
CA ASN A 156 1.98 -1.33 -5.99
C ASN A 156 3.02 -1.22 -7.11
N GLY A 157 4.25 -1.67 -6.85
CA GLY A 157 5.37 -1.55 -7.78
C GLY A 157 5.29 -2.55 -8.95
N THR A 158 4.73 -3.76 -8.71
CA THR A 158 4.60 -4.80 -9.74
C THR A 158 3.64 -4.37 -10.84
N SER A 159 2.43 -3.94 -10.47
CA SER A 159 1.44 -3.44 -11.43
C SER A 159 1.91 -2.19 -12.16
N ASN A 160 2.62 -1.28 -11.46
CA ASN A 160 3.19 -0.10 -12.10
C ASN A 160 4.29 -0.47 -13.11
N TYR A 161 5.16 -1.42 -12.77
CA TYR A 161 6.18 -1.95 -13.68
C TYR A 161 5.54 -2.55 -14.95
N ILE A 162 4.50 -3.39 -14.79
CA ILE A 162 3.78 -3.99 -15.91
C ILE A 162 3.22 -2.91 -16.84
N LEU A 163 2.47 -1.94 -16.29
CA LEU A 163 1.90 -0.84 -17.10
C LEU A 163 3.00 0.03 -17.75
N THR A 164 4.14 0.21 -17.08
CA THR A 164 5.29 0.92 -17.67
C THR A 164 5.83 0.16 -18.88
N LYS A 165 6.02 -1.16 -18.77
CA LYS A 165 6.53 -1.98 -19.88
C LYS A 165 5.53 -2.10 -21.04
N MET A 166 4.25 -2.21 -20.74
CA MET A 166 3.20 -2.11 -21.79
C MET A 166 3.30 -0.79 -22.57
N LYS A 167 3.55 0.32 -21.88
CA LYS A 167 3.62 1.65 -22.50
C LYS A 167 4.93 1.88 -23.26
N GLU A 168 6.08 1.56 -22.67
CA GLU A 168 7.41 1.85 -23.23
C GLU A 168 7.79 0.89 -24.35
N ASP A 169 7.55 -0.41 -24.14
CA ASP A 169 8.01 -1.48 -25.02
C ASP A 169 6.86 -2.02 -25.92
N ASN A 170 5.66 -1.44 -25.82
CA ASN A 170 4.43 -1.85 -26.54
C ASN A 170 4.10 -3.33 -26.37
N LEU A 171 4.26 -3.85 -25.14
CA LEU A 171 4.01 -5.25 -24.80
C LEU A 171 2.55 -5.45 -24.39
N SER A 172 2.05 -6.67 -24.61
CA SER A 172 0.82 -7.14 -23.99
C SER A 172 0.97 -7.28 -22.47
N PHE A 173 -0.14 -7.36 -21.74
CA PHE A 173 -0.12 -7.61 -20.30
C PHE A 173 0.65 -8.89 -19.94
N ASP A 174 0.43 -9.99 -20.66
CA ASP A 174 1.07 -11.29 -20.37
C ASP A 174 2.59 -11.24 -20.61
N GLU A 175 3.04 -10.57 -21.68
CA GLU A 175 4.47 -10.39 -21.94
C GLU A 175 5.13 -9.54 -20.87
N ALA A 176 4.52 -8.43 -20.47
CA ALA A 176 5.04 -7.55 -19.42
C ALA A 176 5.05 -8.25 -18.04
N LEU A 177 4.01 -9.04 -17.72
CA LEU A 177 3.95 -9.85 -16.50
C LEU A 177 5.05 -10.91 -16.48
N LYS A 178 5.30 -11.59 -17.59
CA LYS A 178 6.38 -12.57 -17.70
C LYS A 178 7.74 -11.94 -17.40
N ILE A 179 8.03 -10.76 -17.97
CA ILE A 179 9.27 -10.03 -17.68
C ILE A 179 9.36 -9.62 -16.21
N ALA A 180 8.24 -9.17 -15.61
CA ALA A 180 8.18 -8.86 -14.19
C ALA A 180 8.53 -10.07 -13.31
N SER A 181 8.02 -11.26 -13.65
CA SER A 181 8.29 -12.51 -12.95
C SER A 181 9.76 -12.95 -13.10
N GLU A 182 10.32 -12.86 -14.29
CA GLU A 182 11.74 -13.17 -14.57
C GLU A 182 12.70 -12.26 -13.78
N LYS A 183 12.30 -11.03 -13.51
CA LYS A 183 13.04 -10.08 -12.68
C LYS A 183 12.78 -10.21 -11.18
N GLY A 184 11.87 -11.10 -10.77
CA GLY A 184 11.51 -11.29 -9.37
C GLY A 184 10.61 -10.19 -8.79
N TYR A 185 9.95 -9.39 -9.64
CA TYR A 185 8.98 -8.37 -9.21
C TYR A 185 7.58 -8.94 -9.03
N ALA A 186 7.23 -10.03 -9.73
CA ALA A 186 5.99 -10.75 -9.57
C ALA A 186 6.25 -12.17 -9.08
N GLU A 187 5.46 -12.63 -8.10
CA GLU A 187 5.44 -14.01 -7.63
C GLU A 187 4.70 -14.93 -8.63
N ALA A 188 4.76 -16.25 -8.41
CA ALA A 188 4.06 -17.23 -9.26
C ALA A 188 2.53 -17.01 -9.31
N ASP A 189 1.96 -16.53 -8.21
CA ASP A 189 0.58 -16.02 -8.16
C ASP A 189 0.61 -14.50 -7.96
N PRO A 190 0.48 -13.71 -9.04
CA PRO A 190 0.54 -12.25 -8.98
C PRO A 190 -0.79 -11.60 -8.59
N THR A 191 -1.82 -12.36 -8.23
CA THR A 191 -3.19 -11.89 -7.99
C THR A 191 -3.25 -10.71 -7.03
N PHE A 192 -2.50 -10.75 -5.93
CA PHE A 192 -2.46 -9.66 -4.95
C PHE A 192 -2.01 -8.33 -5.56
N ASP A 193 -1.08 -8.38 -6.49
CA ASP A 193 -0.51 -7.19 -7.14
C ASP A 193 -1.40 -6.71 -8.28
N VAL A 194 -1.72 -7.60 -9.23
CA VAL A 194 -2.36 -7.20 -10.49
C VAL A 194 -3.86 -6.95 -10.35
N ASP A 195 -4.52 -7.52 -9.33
CA ASP A 195 -5.95 -7.30 -9.05
C ASP A 195 -6.18 -6.18 -8.02
N GLY A 196 -5.12 -5.47 -7.60
CA GLY A 196 -5.19 -4.27 -6.78
C GLY A 196 -5.39 -4.52 -5.27
N ILE A 197 -5.31 -5.78 -4.80
CA ILE A 197 -5.54 -6.14 -3.38
C ILE A 197 -4.48 -5.53 -2.47
N ASP A 198 -3.21 -5.60 -2.86
CA ASP A 198 -2.09 -5.00 -2.13
C ASP A 198 -2.26 -3.48 -1.98
N ALA A 199 -2.58 -2.79 -3.07
CA ALA A 199 -2.86 -1.36 -3.05
C ALA A 199 -4.11 -1.03 -2.21
N GLY A 200 -5.11 -1.92 -2.23
CA GLY A 200 -6.32 -1.83 -1.42
C GLY A 200 -6.03 -1.87 0.09
N HIS A 201 -5.19 -2.79 0.56
CA HIS A 201 -4.77 -2.81 1.97
C HIS A 201 -4.06 -1.51 2.37
N LYS A 202 -3.18 -1.00 1.52
CA LYS A 202 -2.41 0.22 1.81
C LYS A 202 -3.30 1.45 1.89
N ILE A 203 -4.20 1.67 0.93
CA ILE A 203 -5.11 2.83 0.96
C ILE A 203 -6.14 2.72 2.10
N ASN A 204 -6.56 1.50 2.46
CA ASN A 204 -7.41 1.27 3.63
C ASN A 204 -6.75 1.78 4.92
N ILE A 205 -5.48 1.43 5.13
CA ILE A 205 -4.69 1.87 6.28
C ILE A 205 -4.55 3.40 6.27
N LEU A 206 -4.11 3.98 5.16
CA LEU A 206 -3.88 5.42 5.07
C LEU A 206 -5.15 6.24 5.25
N ALA A 207 -6.26 5.82 4.65
CA ALA A 207 -7.55 6.49 4.80
C ALA A 207 -8.09 6.37 6.24
N SER A 208 -7.94 5.19 6.87
CA SER A 208 -8.33 5.00 8.27
C SER A 208 -7.56 5.92 9.22
N LEU A 209 -6.25 6.08 8.98
CA LEU A 209 -5.40 7.02 9.73
C LEU A 209 -5.80 8.47 9.49
N ALA A 210 -5.88 8.87 8.23
CA ALA A 210 -6.13 10.25 7.84
C ALA A 210 -7.50 10.77 8.31
N TYR A 211 -8.52 9.89 8.32
CA TYR A 211 -9.89 10.25 8.67
C TYR A 211 -10.25 9.92 10.12
N GLY A 212 -9.34 9.24 10.84
CA GLY A 212 -9.50 8.92 12.26
C GLY A 212 -10.65 7.95 12.54
N GLY A 213 -10.82 6.91 11.71
CA GLY A 213 -11.86 5.92 11.91
C GLY A 213 -11.63 4.65 11.08
N SER A 214 -12.38 3.59 11.36
CA SER A 214 -12.23 2.31 10.68
C SER A 214 -12.96 2.28 9.34
N ILE A 215 -12.36 1.61 8.37
CA ILE A 215 -12.88 1.37 7.04
C ILE A 215 -12.91 -0.15 6.82
N LYS A 216 -14.07 -0.67 6.47
CA LYS A 216 -14.21 -2.10 6.20
C LYS A 216 -13.68 -2.42 4.80
N PHE A 217 -12.60 -3.16 4.73
CA PHE A 217 -11.94 -3.52 3.47
C PHE A 217 -12.90 -4.15 2.43
N LYS A 218 -13.84 -4.99 2.88
CA LYS A 218 -14.82 -5.65 2.02
C LYS A 218 -15.80 -4.70 1.31
N ASP A 219 -15.94 -3.47 1.80
CA ASP A 219 -16.86 -2.47 1.24
C ASP A 219 -16.15 -1.59 0.19
N MET A 220 -14.83 -1.77 -0.02
CA MET A 220 -14.02 -1.07 -1.00
C MET A 220 -14.17 -1.70 -2.39
N GLN A 221 -14.02 -0.87 -3.41
CA GLN A 221 -14.01 -1.32 -4.80
C GLN A 221 -12.57 -1.52 -5.27
N LEU A 222 -12.29 -2.74 -5.74
CA LEU A 222 -10.99 -3.11 -6.27
C LEU A 222 -11.13 -3.59 -7.71
N SER A 223 -10.33 -3.02 -8.60
CA SER A 223 -10.23 -3.40 -10.00
C SER A 223 -8.77 -3.49 -10.40
N GLY A 224 -8.39 -4.58 -11.04
CA GLY A 224 -7.00 -4.83 -11.46
C GLY A 224 -6.68 -4.35 -12.86
N ILE A 225 -5.49 -4.72 -13.35
CA ILE A 225 -4.94 -4.29 -14.63
C ILE A 225 -4.98 -5.36 -15.73
N ARG A 226 -5.58 -6.53 -15.46
CA ARG A 226 -5.54 -7.68 -16.39
C ARG A 226 -6.20 -7.40 -17.73
N ASP A 227 -7.25 -6.59 -17.75
CA ASP A 227 -8.06 -6.28 -18.94
C ASP A 227 -7.50 -5.12 -19.78
N ILE A 228 -6.38 -4.51 -19.35
CA ILE A 228 -5.70 -3.46 -20.09
C ILE A 228 -4.98 -4.08 -21.29
N SER A 229 -5.26 -3.55 -22.46
CA SER A 229 -4.67 -3.99 -23.73
C SER A 229 -3.73 -2.94 -24.33
N THR A 230 -2.99 -3.34 -25.36
CA THR A 230 -2.16 -2.43 -26.15
C THR A 230 -3.00 -1.33 -26.84
N VAL A 231 -4.26 -1.64 -27.20
CA VAL A 231 -5.21 -0.66 -27.74
C VAL A 231 -5.49 0.46 -26.75
N ASP A 232 -5.65 0.13 -25.46
CA ASP A 232 -5.90 1.11 -24.40
C ASP A 232 -4.67 1.99 -24.15
N ILE A 233 -3.48 1.38 -24.10
CA ILE A 233 -2.21 2.11 -23.96
C ILE A 233 -2.00 3.08 -25.14
N PHE A 234 -2.22 2.62 -26.36
CA PHE A 234 -2.09 3.44 -27.56
C PHE A 234 -3.10 4.60 -27.56
N SER A 235 -4.36 4.32 -27.22
CA SER A 235 -5.42 5.32 -27.12
C SER A 235 -5.12 6.38 -26.08
N ALA A 236 -4.70 5.95 -24.87
CA ALA A 236 -4.30 6.85 -23.81
C ALA A 236 -3.17 7.80 -24.25
N ASN A 237 -2.13 7.26 -24.90
CA ASN A 237 -1.01 8.07 -25.40
C ASN A 237 -1.48 9.13 -26.43
N LYS A 238 -2.38 8.77 -27.36
CA LYS A 238 -2.96 9.72 -28.32
C LYS A 238 -3.76 10.85 -27.65
N LEU A 239 -4.40 10.54 -26.54
CA LEU A 239 -5.18 11.50 -25.75
C LEU A 239 -4.33 12.30 -24.75
N ASN A 240 -2.99 12.17 -24.76
CA ASN A 240 -2.08 12.73 -23.76
C ASN A 240 -2.40 12.30 -22.31
N LEU A 241 -2.86 11.06 -22.16
CA LEU A 241 -3.15 10.41 -20.90
C LEU A 241 -2.19 9.23 -20.65
N THR A 242 -2.05 8.82 -19.41
CA THR A 242 -1.26 7.66 -19.01
C THR A 242 -2.12 6.78 -18.09
N ILE A 243 -2.15 5.47 -18.34
CA ILE A 243 -2.87 4.52 -17.48
C ILE A 243 -1.97 4.15 -16.29
N LYS A 244 -2.49 4.29 -15.08
CA LYS A 244 -1.87 3.87 -13.83
C LYS A 244 -2.89 3.13 -12.96
N LEU A 245 -2.46 2.16 -12.15
CA LEU A 245 -3.31 1.59 -11.10
C LEU A 245 -3.30 2.57 -9.92
N ILE A 246 -4.41 3.26 -9.72
CA ILE A 246 -4.53 4.28 -8.67
C ILE A 246 -5.36 3.75 -7.51
N ALA A 247 -4.73 3.74 -6.33
CA ALA A 247 -5.44 3.64 -5.07
C ALA A 247 -5.84 5.06 -4.63
N SER A 248 -7.11 5.27 -4.38
CA SER A 248 -7.64 6.59 -4.02
C SER A 248 -8.59 6.53 -2.85
N SER A 249 -8.58 7.56 -2.02
CA SER A 249 -9.59 7.81 -0.99
C SER A 249 -9.95 9.28 -0.97
N LYS A 250 -11.24 9.59 -0.85
CA LYS A 250 -11.76 10.96 -0.75
C LYS A 250 -12.75 11.05 0.42
N LEU A 251 -12.49 11.96 1.32
CA LEU A 251 -13.41 12.27 2.42
C LEU A 251 -14.60 13.04 1.86
N LEU A 252 -15.81 12.52 2.04
CA LEU A 252 -17.04 13.17 1.56
C LEU A 252 -17.77 13.89 2.68
N SER A 253 -17.71 13.35 3.90
CA SER A 253 -18.26 13.94 5.11
C SER A 253 -17.53 13.41 6.35
N GLU A 254 -17.94 13.84 7.52
CA GLU A 254 -17.40 13.31 8.79
C GLU A 254 -17.59 11.79 8.96
N LYS A 255 -18.51 11.18 8.22
CA LYS A 255 -18.88 9.75 8.36
C LYS A 255 -18.85 8.95 7.06
N SER A 256 -18.53 9.58 5.94
CA SER A 256 -18.52 8.90 4.63
C SER A 256 -17.29 9.22 3.83
N ALA A 257 -16.80 8.24 3.12
CA ALA A 257 -15.66 8.35 2.21
C ALA A 257 -15.91 7.53 0.95
N GLN A 258 -15.25 7.91 -0.14
CA GLN A 258 -15.15 7.13 -1.35
C GLN A 258 -13.76 6.53 -1.39
N ILE A 259 -13.64 5.21 -1.60
CA ILE A 259 -12.34 4.53 -1.62
C ILE A 259 -12.37 3.47 -2.72
N SER A 260 -11.39 3.55 -3.63
CA SER A 260 -11.25 2.60 -4.73
C SER A 260 -9.79 2.31 -5.05
N VAL A 261 -9.57 1.17 -5.70
CA VAL A 261 -8.34 0.87 -6.44
C VAL A 261 -8.78 0.48 -7.84
N GLU A 262 -8.35 1.24 -8.82
CA GLU A 262 -8.77 1.04 -10.21
C GLU A 262 -7.74 1.54 -11.21
N PRO A 263 -7.60 0.91 -12.38
CA PRO A 263 -6.86 1.50 -13.48
C PRO A 263 -7.49 2.83 -13.88
N THR A 264 -6.67 3.86 -13.97
CA THR A 264 -7.15 5.24 -14.16
C THR A 264 -6.27 5.94 -15.17
N LEU A 265 -6.89 6.68 -16.10
CA LEU A 265 -6.20 7.56 -17.02
C LEU A 265 -5.89 8.89 -16.33
N ILE A 266 -4.62 9.25 -16.34
CA ILE A 266 -4.11 10.47 -15.71
C ILE A 266 -3.53 11.37 -16.80
N PRO A 267 -3.80 12.69 -16.80
CA PRO A 267 -3.11 13.61 -17.70
C PRO A 267 -1.60 13.44 -17.64
N SER A 268 -0.93 13.28 -18.77
CA SER A 268 0.52 13.03 -18.84
C SER A 268 1.36 14.18 -18.26
N SER A 269 0.75 15.33 -18.02
CA SER A 269 1.37 16.47 -17.31
C SER A 269 1.43 16.29 -15.78
N GLU A 270 0.56 15.47 -15.20
CA GLU A 270 0.53 15.19 -13.76
C GLU A 270 1.79 14.44 -13.30
N ILE A 271 2.22 14.69 -12.07
CA ILE A 271 3.43 14.04 -11.51
C ILE A 271 3.24 12.53 -11.38
N LEU A 272 2.06 12.09 -10.96
CA LEU A 272 1.76 10.66 -10.82
C LEU A 272 1.85 9.91 -12.17
N ALA A 273 1.56 10.55 -13.29
CA ALA A 273 1.69 9.95 -14.62
C ALA A 273 3.14 9.62 -15.02
N LYS A 274 4.11 10.25 -14.33
CA LYS A 274 5.56 10.12 -14.58
C LYS A 274 6.26 9.17 -13.59
N VAL A 275 5.50 8.53 -12.73
CA VAL A 275 6.03 7.53 -11.78
C VAL A 275 6.05 6.18 -12.50
N ASP A 276 7.20 5.76 -12.97
CA ASP A 276 7.39 4.57 -13.79
C ASP A 276 8.14 3.46 -13.02
N ASP A 277 8.30 2.32 -13.66
CA ASP A 277 8.95 1.12 -13.13
C ASP A 277 8.33 0.63 -11.79
N VAL A 278 9.18 0.19 -10.88
CA VAL A 278 8.79 -0.34 -9.55
C VAL A 278 8.57 0.74 -8.51
N TYR A 279 8.64 2.01 -8.89
CA TYR A 279 8.49 3.11 -7.96
C TYR A 279 7.02 3.35 -7.59
N ASN A 280 6.84 3.81 -6.37
CA ASN A 280 5.55 4.18 -5.82
C ASN A 280 5.53 5.69 -5.54
N ALA A 281 4.32 6.25 -5.52
CA ALA A 281 4.09 7.62 -5.11
C ALA A 281 2.73 7.75 -4.43
N ILE A 282 2.68 8.52 -3.35
CA ILE A 282 1.47 8.77 -2.58
C ILE A 282 1.31 10.28 -2.48
N GLU A 283 0.21 10.79 -3.02
CA GLU A 283 -0.18 12.20 -2.93
C GLU A 283 -1.27 12.34 -1.87
N THR A 284 -1.12 13.34 -1.00
CA THR A 284 -2.14 13.72 -0.01
C THR A 284 -2.58 15.15 -0.28
N THR A 285 -3.87 15.43 -0.15
CA THR A 285 -4.41 16.79 -0.21
C THR A 285 -4.87 17.20 1.18
N GLY A 286 -4.24 18.21 1.73
CA GLY A 286 -4.53 18.77 3.06
C GLY A 286 -5.17 20.15 2.97
N SER A 287 -5.94 20.52 4.00
CA SER A 287 -6.65 21.81 4.04
C SER A 287 -5.74 23.05 4.02
N TYR A 288 -4.48 22.91 4.40
CA TYR A 288 -3.50 24.02 4.46
C TYR A 288 -2.26 23.78 3.63
N THR A 289 -1.88 22.50 3.42
CA THR A 289 -0.67 22.15 2.64
C THR A 289 -0.95 21.95 1.16
N ASP A 290 -2.26 21.95 0.77
CA ASP A 290 -2.65 21.54 -0.57
C ASP A 290 -2.06 20.15 -0.91
N LYS A 291 -1.52 19.94 -2.09
CA LYS A 291 -0.96 18.66 -2.52
C LYS A 291 0.46 18.46 -2.00
N THR A 292 0.68 17.34 -1.33
CA THR A 292 2.01 16.88 -0.91
C THR A 292 2.26 15.50 -1.50
N LEU A 293 3.41 15.28 -2.13
CA LEU A 293 3.78 14.02 -2.78
C LEU A 293 4.96 13.34 -2.07
N PHE A 294 4.79 12.07 -1.79
CA PHE A 294 5.83 11.18 -1.26
C PHE A 294 6.18 10.14 -2.33
N TYR A 295 7.45 10.05 -2.71
CA TYR A 295 7.92 9.21 -3.81
C TYR A 295 9.14 8.39 -3.40
N GLY A 296 9.21 7.13 -3.85
CA GLY A 296 10.35 6.26 -3.60
C GLY A 296 10.09 4.80 -3.92
N LYS A 297 10.93 3.91 -3.37
CA LYS A 297 10.73 2.46 -3.49
C LYS A 297 9.67 2.00 -2.50
N GLY A 298 8.56 1.48 -3.02
CA GLY A 298 7.41 1.01 -2.24
C GLY A 298 7.59 -0.37 -1.60
N ALA A 299 8.67 -1.09 -1.92
CA ALA A 299 8.99 -2.42 -1.40
C ALA A 299 10.50 -2.69 -1.53
N GLY A 300 10.95 -3.83 -0.99
CA GLY A 300 12.33 -4.31 -1.03
C GLY A 300 12.94 -4.43 0.37
N MET A 301 14.00 -5.25 0.48
CA MET A 301 14.67 -5.54 1.75
C MET A 301 15.09 -4.25 2.48
N ASP A 302 15.99 -3.49 1.88
CA ASP A 302 16.61 -2.34 2.53
C ASP A 302 15.63 -1.16 2.75
N PRO A 303 14.75 -0.79 1.79
CA PRO A 303 13.75 0.26 2.01
C PRO A 303 12.80 -0.07 3.17
N THR A 304 12.24 -1.29 3.19
CA THR A 304 11.31 -1.71 4.23
C THR A 304 12.00 -1.83 5.60
N ALA A 305 13.23 -2.36 5.63
CA ALA A 305 14.03 -2.42 6.85
C ALA A 305 14.32 -1.02 7.42
N SER A 306 14.59 -0.04 6.57
CA SER A 306 14.80 1.35 7.00
C SER A 306 13.58 1.91 7.73
N ALA A 307 12.36 1.66 7.23
CA ALA A 307 11.13 2.11 7.89
C ALA A 307 10.89 1.40 9.24
N VAL A 308 11.17 0.08 9.31
CA VAL A 308 11.10 -0.67 10.59
C VAL A 308 12.08 -0.09 11.61
N VAL A 309 13.32 0.19 11.19
CA VAL A 309 14.34 0.77 12.10
C VAL A 309 13.94 2.17 12.54
N ALA A 310 13.33 2.98 11.68
CA ALA A 310 12.82 4.29 12.06
C ALA A 310 11.76 4.19 13.18
N ASP A 311 10.84 3.23 13.08
CA ASP A 311 9.84 2.96 14.13
C ASP A 311 10.50 2.50 15.44
N ILE A 312 11.50 1.63 15.38
CA ILE A 312 12.26 1.21 16.56
C ILE A 312 12.92 2.41 17.23
N VAL A 313 13.64 3.24 16.46
CA VAL A 313 14.28 4.47 16.95
C VAL A 313 13.27 5.40 17.59
N LYS A 314 12.10 5.56 16.99
CA LYS A 314 11.01 6.39 17.48
C LYS A 314 10.53 5.94 18.86
N ILE A 315 10.34 4.64 19.08
CA ILE A 315 9.97 4.09 20.40
C ILE A 315 11.10 4.30 21.41
N VAL A 316 12.35 4.05 21.02
CA VAL A 316 13.51 4.19 21.93
C VAL A 316 13.70 5.63 22.39
N THR A 317 13.52 6.61 21.50
CA THR A 317 13.78 8.03 21.81
C THR A 317 12.62 8.70 22.54
N ARG A 318 11.38 8.23 22.36
CA ARG A 318 10.19 8.85 22.95
C ARG A 318 9.65 8.09 24.17
N ASN A 319 10.24 6.93 24.52
CA ASN A 319 9.84 6.00 25.58
C ASN A 319 8.44 5.39 25.44
N HIS A 320 7.45 6.15 24.98
CA HIS A 320 6.10 5.70 24.73
C HIS A 320 5.45 6.55 23.65
N ILE A 321 4.69 5.91 22.77
CA ILE A 321 3.87 6.56 21.74
C ILE A 321 2.46 6.05 21.92
N GLU A 322 1.56 6.95 22.32
CA GLU A 322 0.16 6.61 22.48
C GLU A 322 -0.45 6.18 21.14
N SER A 323 -1.16 5.07 21.20
CA SER A 323 -1.79 4.48 20.00
C SER A 323 -3.17 5.09 19.68
N ASP A 324 -3.64 6.05 20.48
CA ASP A 324 -4.98 6.65 20.40
C ASP A 324 -5.27 7.42 19.11
N TYR A 325 -4.21 7.86 18.44
CA TYR A 325 -4.33 8.65 17.22
C TYR A 325 -4.75 7.83 15.99
N PHE A 326 -4.59 6.49 16.03
CA PHE A 326 -4.55 5.72 14.80
C PHE A 326 -5.92 5.21 14.35
N PHE A 327 -6.72 4.74 15.28
CA PHE A 327 -8.02 4.16 14.94
C PHE A 327 -9.03 4.43 16.06
N ASN A 328 -9.96 5.33 15.83
CA ASN A 328 -11.10 5.43 16.73
C ASN A 328 -12.05 4.25 16.46
N SER A 329 -12.10 3.29 17.38
CA SER A 329 -12.91 2.07 17.24
C SER A 329 -14.41 2.34 17.15
N THR A 330 -14.87 3.52 17.60
CA THR A 330 -16.29 3.91 17.59
C THR A 330 -16.70 4.59 16.28
N LYS A 331 -15.75 5.10 15.49
CA LYS A 331 -16.02 5.76 14.22
C LYS A 331 -15.81 4.78 13.07
N VAL A 332 -16.90 4.41 12.42
CA VAL A 332 -16.88 3.57 11.21
C VAL A 332 -17.35 4.40 10.03
N PHE A 333 -16.57 4.44 8.96
CA PHE A 333 -16.93 5.13 7.74
C PHE A 333 -17.87 4.30 6.87
N GLU A 334 -18.92 4.96 6.38
CA GLU A 334 -19.72 4.48 5.26
C GLU A 334 -18.95 4.69 3.95
N ILE A 335 -18.77 3.64 3.18
CA ILE A 335 -18.11 3.72 1.88
C ILE A 335 -19.16 3.93 0.79
N VAL A 336 -19.05 5.09 0.13
CA VAL A 336 -19.89 5.41 -1.02
C VAL A 336 -19.35 4.70 -2.24
N ASP A 337 -20.22 3.98 -2.94
CA ASP A 337 -19.90 3.27 -4.18
C ASP A 337 -19.42 4.27 -5.26
N SER A 338 -18.13 4.15 -5.66
CA SER A 338 -17.52 5.02 -6.66
C SER A 338 -18.20 4.91 -8.03
N ASN A 339 -18.80 3.76 -8.34
CA ASN A 339 -19.50 3.53 -9.60
C ASN A 339 -20.82 4.32 -9.74
N THR A 340 -21.35 4.85 -8.63
CA THR A 340 -22.54 5.71 -8.60
C THR A 340 -22.21 7.19 -8.77
N VAL A 341 -20.94 7.55 -8.63
CA VAL A 341 -20.50 8.96 -8.69
C VAL A 341 -20.19 9.35 -10.13
N LYS A 342 -20.74 10.47 -10.57
CA LYS A 342 -20.47 11.00 -11.90
C LYS A 342 -19.03 11.47 -12.06
N SER A 343 -18.40 11.07 -13.16
CA SER A 343 -17.02 11.38 -13.48
C SER A 343 -16.82 11.43 -15.01
N SER A 344 -15.57 11.50 -15.43
CA SER A 344 -15.16 11.34 -16.83
C SER A 344 -14.62 9.94 -17.02
N TYR A 345 -14.95 9.34 -18.16
CA TYR A 345 -14.56 7.96 -18.46
C TYR A 345 -14.04 7.80 -19.89
N TYR A 346 -13.07 6.94 -20.04
CA TYR A 346 -12.66 6.28 -21.26
C TYR A 346 -13.39 4.95 -21.35
N ILE A 347 -13.97 4.66 -22.50
CA ILE A 347 -14.72 3.44 -22.75
C ILE A 347 -14.19 2.81 -24.03
N ARG A 348 -13.83 1.54 -23.97
CA ARG A 348 -13.52 0.69 -25.11
C ARG A 348 -14.62 -0.34 -25.25
N VAL A 349 -15.22 -0.43 -26.43
CA VAL A 349 -16.21 -1.47 -26.76
C VAL A 349 -15.89 -2.09 -28.10
N SER A 350 -16.16 -3.40 -28.25
CA SER A 350 -16.02 -4.10 -29.54
C SER A 350 -16.93 -3.50 -30.62
N ASP A 351 -16.53 -3.59 -31.86
CA ASP A 351 -17.23 -2.97 -33.02
C ASP A 351 -18.54 -3.65 -33.44
N ASP A 352 -18.92 -4.75 -32.76
CA ASP A 352 -20.25 -5.35 -32.82
C ASP A 352 -21.30 -4.58 -31.99
N PHE A 353 -20.84 -3.65 -31.12
CA PHE A 353 -21.73 -2.76 -30.38
C PHE A 353 -22.37 -1.73 -31.32
N ASP A 354 -23.67 -1.60 -31.29
CA ASP A 354 -24.43 -0.65 -32.09
C ASP A 354 -24.32 0.77 -31.56
N ILE A 355 -23.22 1.45 -31.89
CA ILE A 355 -22.91 2.78 -31.38
C ILE A 355 -23.93 3.83 -31.83
N GLU A 356 -24.55 3.64 -33.01
CA GLU A 356 -25.55 4.58 -33.54
C GLU A 356 -26.83 4.63 -32.71
N LYS A 357 -27.13 3.55 -31.98
CA LYS A 357 -28.27 3.50 -31.06
C LYS A 357 -27.90 3.92 -29.61
N SER A 358 -26.63 4.19 -29.36
CA SER A 358 -26.17 4.64 -28.04
C SER A 358 -26.19 6.17 -27.95
N PRO A 359 -26.18 6.73 -26.74
CA PRO A 359 -26.01 8.18 -26.56
C PRO A 359 -24.57 8.63 -26.73
N PHE A 360 -23.64 7.72 -27.07
CA PHE A 360 -22.23 8.00 -27.20
C PHE A 360 -21.81 8.23 -28.63
N GLU A 361 -20.82 9.10 -28.80
CA GLU A 361 -20.08 9.28 -30.06
C GLU A 361 -18.70 8.67 -29.92
N ALA A 362 -18.24 7.94 -30.94
CA ALA A 362 -16.89 7.42 -30.97
C ALA A 362 -15.89 8.52 -31.22
N GLU A 363 -14.93 8.71 -30.30
CA GLU A 363 -13.78 9.57 -30.54
C GLU A 363 -12.89 9.00 -31.66
N ASN A 364 -12.68 7.68 -31.64
CA ASN A 364 -11.90 6.95 -32.63
C ASN A 364 -12.40 5.50 -32.77
N LYS A 365 -12.06 4.91 -33.94
CA LYS A 365 -12.10 3.45 -34.12
C LYS A 365 -10.65 2.95 -34.28
N ILE A 366 -10.25 2.01 -33.45
CA ILE A 366 -8.92 1.41 -33.45
C ILE A 366 -9.09 -0.11 -33.48
N GLU A 367 -8.54 -0.77 -34.52
CA GLU A 367 -8.76 -2.18 -34.78
C GLU A 367 -10.27 -2.52 -34.82
N ASN A 368 -10.71 -3.43 -33.95
CA ASN A 368 -12.09 -3.87 -33.82
C ASN A 368 -12.83 -3.20 -32.63
N TYR A 369 -12.37 -2.01 -32.20
CA TYR A 369 -12.94 -1.31 -31.07
C TYR A 369 -13.30 0.14 -31.35
N TYR A 370 -14.43 0.58 -30.81
CA TYR A 370 -14.76 1.99 -30.66
C TYR A 370 -14.18 2.52 -29.37
N ILE A 371 -13.55 3.69 -29.41
CA ILE A 371 -13.06 4.45 -28.28
C ILE A 371 -13.98 5.63 -28.03
N ILE A 372 -14.51 5.73 -26.83
CA ILE A 372 -15.49 6.73 -26.44
C ILE A 372 -14.97 7.48 -25.21
N LEU A 373 -15.16 8.80 -25.21
CA LEU A 373 -14.95 9.65 -24.03
C LEU A 373 -16.32 10.12 -23.53
N ALA A 374 -16.63 9.85 -22.28
CA ALA A 374 -17.89 10.22 -21.65
C ALA A 374 -17.66 11.08 -20.42
N ASP A 375 -18.39 12.18 -20.30
CA ASP A 375 -18.28 13.13 -19.19
C ASP A 375 -19.57 13.20 -18.40
N ASN A 376 -19.44 13.49 -17.09
CA ASN A 376 -20.56 13.72 -16.17
C ASN A 376 -21.58 12.56 -16.14
N ILE A 377 -21.09 11.34 -16.17
CA ILE A 377 -21.86 10.11 -16.14
C ILE A 377 -21.28 9.17 -15.06
N SER A 378 -22.08 8.30 -14.49
CA SER A 378 -21.61 7.28 -13.55
C SER A 378 -21.21 5.99 -14.30
N LYS A 379 -20.33 5.21 -13.69
CA LYS A 379 -19.93 3.91 -14.27
C LYS A 379 -21.13 2.97 -14.42
N ASN A 380 -22.04 2.96 -13.45
CA ASN A 380 -23.25 2.14 -13.53
C ASN A 380 -24.16 2.51 -14.70
N GLU A 381 -24.29 3.82 -15.03
CA GLU A 381 -25.03 4.26 -16.22
C GLU A 381 -24.32 3.80 -17.50
N ILE A 382 -22.98 3.89 -17.56
CA ILE A 382 -22.21 3.40 -18.70
C ILE A 382 -22.39 1.89 -18.87
N ASP A 383 -22.23 1.12 -17.81
CA ASP A 383 -22.31 -0.35 -17.84
C ASP A 383 -23.70 -0.84 -18.34
N GLU A 384 -24.77 -0.11 -18.00
CA GLU A 384 -26.11 -0.40 -18.52
C GLU A 384 -26.24 -0.08 -20.02
N ILE A 385 -25.64 1.02 -20.48
CA ILE A 385 -25.68 1.42 -21.91
C ILE A 385 -24.91 0.42 -22.77
N ILE A 386 -23.73 -0.01 -22.33
CA ILE A 386 -22.86 -0.90 -23.11
C ILE A 386 -23.02 -2.38 -22.73
N LYS A 387 -24.10 -2.75 -22.05
CA LYS A 387 -24.29 -4.12 -21.53
C LYS A 387 -24.21 -5.21 -22.60
N ASP A 388 -24.67 -4.91 -23.81
CA ASP A 388 -24.73 -5.83 -24.94
C ASP A 388 -23.42 -5.93 -25.76
N ALA A 389 -22.41 -5.09 -25.47
CA ALA A 389 -21.09 -5.20 -26.07
C ALA A 389 -20.40 -6.50 -25.61
N LYS A 390 -19.82 -7.27 -26.54
CA LYS A 390 -19.14 -8.53 -26.24
C LYS A 390 -17.87 -8.31 -25.43
N GLU A 391 -17.08 -7.31 -25.85
CA GLU A 391 -15.89 -6.90 -25.15
C GLU A 391 -15.99 -5.43 -24.77
N LYS A 392 -15.69 -5.13 -23.52
CA LYS A 392 -15.78 -3.77 -22.99
C LYS A 392 -14.80 -3.51 -21.88
N LEU A 393 -14.32 -2.28 -21.81
CA LEU A 393 -13.51 -1.75 -20.72
C LEU A 393 -13.94 -0.32 -20.40
N VAL A 394 -14.06 0.01 -19.12
CA VAL A 394 -14.43 1.36 -18.66
C VAL A 394 -13.37 1.80 -17.66
N LEU A 395 -12.65 2.85 -17.97
CA LEU A 395 -11.60 3.42 -17.15
C LEU A 395 -11.94 4.86 -16.77
N LYS A 396 -11.76 5.20 -15.50
CA LYS A 396 -11.93 6.57 -15.03
C LYS A 396 -10.84 7.48 -15.55
N ILE A 397 -11.19 8.73 -15.85
CA ILE A 397 -10.24 9.79 -16.20
C ILE A 397 -10.15 10.75 -15.02
N LEU A 398 -8.93 10.98 -14.49
CA LEU A 398 -8.68 12.08 -13.56
C LEU A 398 -8.60 13.40 -14.31
N LYS A 399 -9.28 14.40 -13.77
CA LYS A 399 -9.24 15.80 -14.25
C LYS A 399 -8.52 16.69 -13.27
#